data_b2b9534b9265972d250637db5eddae26
#
_entry.id   b2b9534b9265972d250637db5eddae26
#
_cell.length_a   1.000
_cell.length_b   1.000
_cell.length_c   1.000
_cell.angle_alpha   90.00
_cell.angle_beta   90.00
_cell.angle_gamma   90.00
#
_symmetry.space_group_name_H-M   'P 1'
#
loop_
_entity.id
_entity.type
_entity.pdbx_description
1 polymer ?
#
loop_
_entity_poly.entity_id
_entity_poly.type
_entity_poly.pdbx_seq_one_letter_code
_entity_poly.pdbx_strand_id
1 'polypeptide(L)'
;MKKRVWKNGLAAAALGMGLLAAMPSMAFGAQVLPEGLYVGEQSLGGMTEEEAEKAVQAYIDNLTALPVSVDIDGTTVETTTGELGLTWSNPDVVKETADQYEYGSLVKQYMARKDLEQSPVKLSLEVQTDPAKVKAFVDEKCQGFTAQAQDASITRENGQFVITDSVVGVAVDTAATEAALNEA
;
A
#
# COMPACT_ATOMS: atom_id res chain seq x y z
N MET A 1 -5.12 -32.27 -8.59
CA MET A 1 -4.76 -30.86 -8.30
C MET A 1 -6.02 -30.14 -7.82
N LYS A 2 -6.15 -29.87 -6.53
CA LYS A 2 -7.24 -29.06 -6.00
C LYS A 2 -6.78 -27.59 -5.99
N LYS A 3 -7.35 -26.76 -6.86
CA LYS A 3 -7.18 -25.31 -6.80
C LYS A 3 -7.88 -24.79 -5.55
N ARG A 4 -7.10 -24.34 -4.56
CA ARG A 4 -7.64 -23.61 -3.42
C ARG A 4 -7.74 -22.13 -3.80
N VAL A 5 -8.97 -21.62 -3.75
CA VAL A 5 -9.28 -20.20 -3.95
C VAL A 5 -8.96 -19.47 -2.64
N TRP A 6 -8.08 -18.50 -2.69
CA TRP A 6 -7.73 -17.62 -1.60
C TRP A 6 -8.90 -16.70 -1.26
N LYS A 7 -9.22 -16.59 0.02
CA LYS A 7 -10.07 -15.52 0.54
C LYS A 7 -9.15 -14.54 1.25
N ASN A 8 -8.87 -13.42 0.59
CA ASN A 8 -8.14 -12.31 1.16
C ASN A 8 -9.00 -11.67 2.26
N GLY A 9 -8.59 -11.83 3.50
CA GLY A 9 -9.10 -11.06 4.60
C GLY A 9 -8.13 -9.93 4.92
N LEU A 10 -8.30 -8.77 4.30
CA LEU A 10 -7.64 -7.54 4.74
C LEU A 10 -8.26 -7.12 6.08
N ALA A 11 -7.55 -7.37 7.17
CA ALA A 11 -7.86 -6.74 8.44
C ALA A 11 -7.27 -5.33 8.43
N ALA A 12 -8.08 -4.35 8.04
CA ALA A 12 -7.71 -2.94 8.18
C ALA A 12 -7.65 -2.60 9.67
N ALA A 13 -6.45 -2.55 10.22
CA ALA A 13 -6.22 -1.97 11.54
C ALA A 13 -6.34 -0.45 11.42
N ALA A 14 -7.46 0.11 11.89
CA ALA A 14 -7.64 1.55 12.04
C ALA A 14 -6.72 2.05 13.16
N LEU A 15 -5.50 2.47 12.80
CA LEU A 15 -4.64 3.22 13.68
C LEU A 15 -5.16 4.66 13.75
N GLY A 16 -5.66 5.05 14.93
CA GLY A 16 -6.03 6.42 15.23
C GLY A 16 -4.81 7.35 15.11
N MET A 17 -4.72 8.07 14.00
CA MET A 17 -3.72 9.12 13.81
C MET A 17 -4.05 10.30 14.70
N GLY A 18 -3.14 10.58 15.63
CA GLY A 18 -3.14 11.83 16.39
C GLY A 18 -2.98 13.02 15.45
N LEU A 19 -3.97 13.90 15.46
CA LEU A 19 -3.98 15.17 14.74
C LEU A 19 -2.84 16.05 15.29
N LEU A 20 -1.70 16.07 14.61
CA LEU A 20 -0.77 17.19 14.72
C LEU A 20 -1.33 18.31 13.84
N ALA A 21 -2.12 19.19 14.45
CA ALA A 21 -2.54 20.41 13.81
C ALA A 21 -1.29 21.29 13.62
N ALA A 22 -0.67 21.21 12.44
CA ALA A 22 0.28 22.21 12.00
C ALA A 22 -0.48 23.52 11.85
N MET A 23 -0.22 24.49 12.72
CA MET A 23 -0.75 25.83 12.55
C MET A 23 -0.10 26.45 11.31
N PRO A 24 -0.87 26.91 10.32
CA PRO A 24 -0.30 27.53 9.14
C PRO A 24 0.45 28.80 9.58
N SER A 25 1.75 28.87 9.27
CA SER A 25 2.51 30.10 9.36
C SER A 25 1.98 31.04 8.27
N MET A 26 1.28 32.11 8.65
CA MET A 26 0.81 33.12 7.72
C MET A 26 2.02 33.85 7.12
N ALA A 27 2.57 33.32 6.03
CA ALA A 27 3.48 34.04 5.16
C ALA A 27 2.66 35.04 4.36
N PHE A 28 2.81 36.32 4.65
CA PHE A 28 2.15 37.41 3.94
C PHE A 28 2.58 37.40 2.47
N GLY A 29 1.72 36.96 1.57
CA GLY A 29 1.94 36.97 0.12
C GLY A 29 2.26 35.60 -0.52
N ALA A 30 2.35 34.54 0.25
CA ALA A 30 2.46 33.19 -0.33
C ALA A 30 1.10 32.72 -0.84
N GLN A 31 1.12 32.18 -2.04
CA GLN A 31 -0.06 31.59 -2.69
C GLN A 31 -0.41 30.31 -1.91
N VAL A 32 -1.68 30.21 -1.48
CA VAL A 32 -2.13 29.09 -0.64
C VAL A 32 -3.23 28.31 -1.35
N LEU A 33 -3.23 27.02 -1.11
CA LEU A 33 -4.26 26.10 -1.60
C LEU A 33 -5.64 26.48 -1.04
N PRO A 34 -6.70 26.37 -1.84
CA PRO A 34 -8.07 26.66 -1.39
C PRO A 34 -8.52 25.63 -0.34
N GLU A 35 -9.43 26.09 0.53
CA GLU A 35 -10.13 25.20 1.46
C GLU A 35 -10.93 24.13 0.70
N GLY A 36 -11.06 22.95 1.28
CA GLY A 36 -11.80 21.83 0.68
C GLY A 36 -10.92 20.85 -0.11
N LEU A 37 -9.60 21.04 -0.12
CA LEU A 37 -8.65 20.05 -0.63
C LEU A 37 -8.11 19.17 0.50
N TYR A 38 -8.05 17.87 0.25
CA TYR A 38 -7.62 16.87 1.23
C TYR A 38 -6.66 15.85 0.65
N VAL A 39 -5.78 15.30 1.51
CA VAL A 39 -5.05 14.07 1.28
C VAL A 39 -5.45 13.07 2.37
N GLY A 40 -6.06 11.96 1.98
CA GLY A 40 -6.71 11.08 2.96
C GLY A 40 -7.76 11.84 3.76
N GLU A 41 -7.51 12.00 5.07
CA GLU A 41 -8.37 12.77 5.98
C GLU A 41 -7.75 14.13 6.39
N GLN A 42 -6.54 14.44 5.90
CA GLN A 42 -5.85 15.67 6.23
C GLN A 42 -6.21 16.80 5.26
N SER A 43 -6.61 17.96 5.79
CA SER A 43 -6.85 19.17 4.98
C SER A 43 -5.54 19.76 4.50
N LEU A 44 -5.50 20.19 3.25
CA LEU A 44 -4.42 20.96 2.62
C LEU A 44 -4.80 22.43 2.44
N GLY A 45 -6.04 22.79 2.77
CA GLY A 45 -6.53 24.18 2.65
C GLY A 45 -5.71 25.15 3.51
N GLY A 46 -5.39 26.31 2.95
CA GLY A 46 -4.58 27.34 3.58
C GLY A 46 -3.08 27.06 3.61
N MET A 47 -2.62 25.90 3.15
CA MET A 47 -1.20 25.54 3.04
C MET A 47 -0.61 26.15 1.76
N THR A 48 0.66 26.51 1.79
CA THR A 48 1.45 26.75 0.59
C THR A 48 1.69 25.45 -0.16
N GLU A 49 2.09 25.52 -1.43
CA GLU A 49 2.47 24.33 -2.22
C GLU A 49 3.52 23.49 -1.49
N GLU A 50 4.58 24.11 -0.97
CA GLU A 50 5.64 23.41 -0.22
C GLU A 50 5.14 22.74 1.08
N GLU A 51 4.22 23.40 1.78
CA GLU A 51 3.62 22.83 3.00
C GLU A 51 2.71 21.64 2.67
N ALA A 52 1.95 21.75 1.57
CA ALA A 52 1.09 20.68 1.09
C ALA A 52 1.90 19.48 0.59
N GLU A 53 2.99 19.70 -0.16
CA GLU A 53 3.92 18.62 -0.56
C GLU A 53 4.49 17.88 0.65
N LYS A 54 4.92 18.61 1.69
CA LYS A 54 5.40 17.99 2.93
C LYS A 54 4.31 17.21 3.66
N ALA A 55 3.07 17.74 3.65
CA ALA A 55 1.94 17.05 4.25
C ALA A 55 1.59 15.76 3.49
N VAL A 56 1.63 15.79 2.16
CA VAL A 56 1.44 14.61 1.32
C VAL A 56 2.57 13.61 1.52
N GLN A 57 3.82 14.07 1.56
CA GLN A 57 4.97 13.18 1.83
C GLN A 57 4.83 12.50 3.20
N ALA A 58 4.47 13.25 4.24
CA ALA A 58 4.24 12.68 5.56
C ALA A 58 3.09 11.66 5.57
N TYR A 59 2.05 11.89 4.78
CA TYR A 59 0.97 10.93 4.60
C TYR A 59 1.48 9.65 3.93
N ILE A 60 2.28 9.76 2.86
CA ILE A 60 2.90 8.60 2.19
C ILE A 60 3.83 7.84 3.16
N ASP A 61 4.66 8.56 3.93
CA ASP A 61 5.55 7.94 4.93
C ASP A 61 4.75 7.12 5.96
N ASN A 62 3.57 7.59 6.35
CA ASN A 62 2.68 6.82 7.21
C ASN A 62 2.12 5.57 6.49
N LEU A 63 1.81 5.68 5.20
CA LEU A 63 1.38 4.52 4.42
C LEU A 63 2.46 3.44 4.35
N THR A 64 3.75 3.81 4.30
CA THR A 64 4.86 2.84 4.27
C THR A 64 4.97 2.00 5.55
N ALA A 65 4.40 2.46 6.65
CA ALA A 65 4.39 1.75 7.93
C ALA A 65 3.19 0.79 8.09
N LEU A 66 2.27 0.75 7.12
CA LEU A 66 1.11 -0.13 7.22
C LEU A 66 1.53 -1.60 7.16
N PRO A 67 1.01 -2.43 8.09
CA PRO A 67 1.30 -3.86 8.07
C PRO A 67 0.55 -4.55 6.93
N VAL A 68 1.25 -5.43 6.24
CA VAL A 68 0.71 -6.35 5.25
C VAL A 68 0.90 -7.76 5.76
N SER A 69 -0.16 -8.56 5.75
CA SER A 69 -0.11 -9.94 6.19
C SER A 69 -0.52 -10.88 5.06
N VAL A 70 0.29 -11.92 4.85
CA VAL A 70 0.06 -12.97 3.87
C VAL A 70 -0.19 -14.27 4.62
N ASP A 71 -1.36 -14.87 4.43
CA ASP A 71 -1.66 -16.19 5.00
C ASP A 71 -1.28 -17.29 4.01
N ILE A 72 -0.41 -18.18 4.45
CA ILE A 72 0.05 -19.32 3.67
C ILE A 72 -0.24 -20.60 4.47
N ASP A 73 -1.28 -21.30 4.06
CA ASP A 73 -1.72 -22.58 4.68
C ASP A 73 -1.95 -22.47 6.20
N GLY A 74 -2.53 -21.34 6.64
CA GLY A 74 -2.85 -21.08 8.05
C GLY A 74 -1.69 -20.48 8.85
N THR A 75 -0.57 -20.18 8.21
CA THR A 75 0.56 -19.45 8.82
C THR A 75 0.62 -18.04 8.23
N THR A 76 0.59 -17.04 9.12
CA THR A 76 0.66 -15.64 8.71
C THR A 76 2.12 -15.18 8.63
N VAL A 77 2.50 -14.62 7.49
CA VAL A 77 3.77 -13.92 7.27
C VAL A 77 3.50 -12.43 7.20
N GLU A 78 4.18 -11.67 8.02
CA GLU A 78 3.98 -10.22 8.11
C GLU A 78 5.12 -9.44 7.44
N THR A 79 4.76 -8.31 6.84
CA THR A 79 5.67 -7.32 6.26
C THR A 79 5.01 -5.94 6.37
N THR A 80 5.64 -4.92 5.80
CA THR A 80 5.05 -3.58 5.68
C THR A 80 5.02 -3.15 4.22
N THR A 81 4.14 -2.21 3.88
CA THR A 81 4.11 -1.63 2.53
C THR A 81 5.44 -0.97 2.15
N GLY A 82 6.18 -0.44 3.13
CA GLY A 82 7.52 0.13 2.92
C GLY A 82 8.57 -0.93 2.59
N GLU A 83 8.52 -2.11 3.22
CA GLU A 83 9.39 -3.25 2.87
C GLU A 83 9.10 -3.76 1.46
N LEU A 84 7.84 -3.69 1.02
CA LEU A 84 7.43 -3.99 -0.35
C LEU A 84 7.78 -2.86 -1.34
N GLY A 85 8.35 -1.75 -0.85
CA GLY A 85 8.84 -0.65 -1.66
C GLY A 85 7.75 0.29 -2.14
N LEU A 86 6.73 0.54 -1.31
CA LEU A 86 5.72 1.55 -1.63
C LEU A 86 6.37 2.90 -1.92
N THR A 87 6.06 3.47 -3.07
CA THR A 87 6.54 4.79 -3.52
C THR A 87 5.40 5.60 -4.10
N TRP A 88 5.51 6.91 -3.97
CA TRP A 88 4.60 7.87 -4.58
C TRP A 88 5.02 8.12 -6.04
N SER A 89 4.14 7.85 -6.99
CA SER A 89 4.46 7.88 -8.43
C SER A 89 4.02 9.16 -9.15
N ASN A 90 3.13 9.97 -8.55
CA ASN A 90 2.66 11.23 -9.12
C ASN A 90 2.96 12.46 -8.21
N PRO A 91 4.24 12.80 -7.94
CA PRO A 91 4.60 13.88 -7.02
C PRO A 91 4.09 15.26 -7.46
N ASP A 92 3.88 15.47 -8.75
CA ASP A 92 3.42 16.74 -9.31
C ASP A 92 1.93 17.02 -9.03
N VAL A 93 1.17 16.08 -8.47
CA VAL A 93 -0.27 16.22 -8.25
C VAL A 93 -0.63 17.42 -7.36
N VAL A 94 0.21 17.77 -6.39
CA VAL A 94 -0.01 18.94 -5.53
C VAL A 94 0.08 20.23 -6.35
N LYS A 95 1.15 20.34 -7.15
CA LYS A 95 1.36 21.49 -8.02
C LYS A 95 0.29 21.60 -9.09
N GLU A 96 -0.05 20.52 -9.77
CA GLU A 96 -1.11 20.47 -10.78
C GLU A 96 -2.46 20.90 -10.20
N THR A 97 -2.73 20.47 -8.97
CA THR A 97 -3.96 20.86 -8.26
C THR A 97 -3.92 22.33 -7.88
N ALA A 98 -2.80 22.86 -7.37
CA ALA A 98 -2.67 24.29 -7.09
C ALA A 98 -2.90 25.11 -8.35
N ASP A 99 -2.21 24.78 -9.43
CA ASP A 99 -2.32 25.46 -10.72
C ASP A 99 -3.78 25.48 -11.22
N GLN A 100 -4.54 24.40 -11.06
CA GLN A 100 -5.93 24.32 -11.52
C GLN A 100 -6.83 25.42 -10.92
N TYR A 101 -6.58 25.80 -9.66
CA TYR A 101 -7.39 26.81 -8.96
C TYR A 101 -6.87 28.23 -9.13
N GLU A 102 -5.73 28.40 -9.79
CA GLU A 102 -5.13 29.71 -10.11
C GLU A 102 -5.47 30.23 -11.49
N TYR A 103 -5.87 29.32 -12.39
CA TYR A 103 -6.17 29.70 -13.77
C TYR A 103 -7.55 30.35 -13.95
N GLY A 104 -7.57 31.38 -14.78
CA GLY A 104 -8.80 32.04 -15.24
C GLY A 104 -9.06 33.40 -14.59
N SER A 105 -10.25 33.92 -14.79
CA SER A 105 -10.66 35.22 -14.21
C SER A 105 -10.91 35.05 -12.70
N LEU A 106 -10.79 36.16 -11.95
CA LEU A 106 -11.08 36.19 -10.50
C LEU A 106 -12.47 35.60 -10.16
N VAL A 107 -13.43 35.76 -11.03
CA VAL A 107 -14.78 35.19 -10.84
C VAL A 107 -14.75 33.68 -10.96
N LYS A 108 -14.00 33.12 -11.93
CA LYS A 108 -13.86 31.66 -12.06
C LYS A 108 -13.13 31.04 -10.87
N GLN A 109 -12.04 31.68 -10.41
CA GLN A 109 -11.31 31.25 -9.23
C GLN A 109 -12.21 31.28 -7.97
N TYR A 110 -12.98 32.34 -7.79
CA TYR A 110 -13.93 32.45 -6.68
C TYR A 110 -14.99 31.33 -6.72
N MET A 111 -15.58 31.09 -7.90
CA MET A 111 -16.58 30.01 -8.04
C MET A 111 -15.98 28.64 -7.78
N ALA A 112 -14.81 28.34 -8.32
CA ALA A 112 -14.13 27.07 -8.09
C ALA A 112 -13.82 26.84 -6.60
N ARG A 113 -13.39 27.87 -5.87
CA ARG A 113 -13.18 27.81 -4.41
C ARG A 113 -14.49 27.59 -3.65
N LYS A 114 -15.58 28.23 -4.08
CA LYS A 114 -16.92 28.02 -3.51
C LYS A 114 -17.43 26.60 -3.74
N ASP A 115 -17.17 26.03 -4.90
CA ASP A 115 -17.55 24.65 -5.22
C ASP A 115 -16.80 23.67 -4.33
N LEU A 116 -15.51 23.92 -4.04
CA LEU A 116 -14.71 23.11 -3.10
C LEU A 116 -15.23 23.15 -1.65
N GLU A 117 -15.69 24.33 -1.18
CA GLU A 117 -16.29 24.42 0.15
C GLU A 117 -17.56 23.56 0.30
N GLN A 118 -18.31 23.40 -0.80
CA GLN A 118 -19.55 22.60 -0.83
C GLN A 118 -19.29 21.12 -1.16
N SER A 119 -18.26 20.84 -1.93
CA SER A 119 -17.88 19.50 -2.40
C SER A 119 -16.38 19.33 -2.28
N PRO A 120 -15.87 18.99 -1.10
CA PRO A 120 -14.44 18.77 -0.87
C PRO A 120 -13.86 17.70 -1.80
N VAL A 121 -12.64 17.92 -2.27
CA VAL A 121 -11.93 17.05 -3.18
C VAL A 121 -10.71 16.44 -2.48
N LYS A 122 -10.56 15.13 -2.60
CA LYS A 122 -9.35 14.42 -2.17
C LYS A 122 -8.38 14.32 -3.34
N LEU A 123 -7.10 14.65 -3.10
CA LEU A 123 -6.05 14.45 -4.07
C LEU A 123 -5.95 12.97 -4.44
N SER A 124 -5.90 12.69 -5.73
CA SER A 124 -5.70 11.33 -6.24
C SER A 124 -4.21 11.01 -6.20
N LEU A 125 -3.77 10.34 -5.14
CA LEU A 125 -2.41 9.85 -5.04
C LEU A 125 -2.26 8.53 -5.81
N GLU A 126 -1.23 8.46 -6.63
CA GLU A 126 -0.83 7.23 -7.28
C GLU A 126 0.37 6.66 -6.52
N VAL A 127 0.22 5.45 -6.02
CA VAL A 127 1.27 4.72 -5.33
C VAL A 127 1.56 3.41 -6.06
N GLN A 128 2.80 2.97 -5.99
CA GLN A 128 3.24 1.71 -6.58
C GLN A 128 4.22 1.01 -5.65
N THR A 129 4.22 -0.31 -5.71
CA THR A 129 5.21 -1.15 -5.04
C THR A 129 6.42 -1.39 -5.95
N ASP A 130 7.56 -1.75 -5.37
CA ASP A 130 8.74 -2.18 -6.13
C ASP A 130 8.65 -3.68 -6.44
N PRO A 131 8.46 -4.09 -7.71
CA PRO A 131 8.33 -5.51 -8.05
C PRO A 131 9.53 -6.37 -7.62
N ALA A 132 10.74 -5.78 -7.57
CA ALA A 132 11.93 -6.51 -7.13
C ALA A 132 11.89 -6.79 -5.63
N LYS A 133 11.38 -5.85 -4.82
CA LYS A 133 11.20 -6.03 -3.37
C LYS A 133 10.06 -6.99 -3.06
N VAL A 134 8.94 -6.89 -3.78
CA VAL A 134 7.82 -7.84 -3.68
C VAL A 134 8.31 -9.26 -3.98
N LYS A 135 9.04 -9.42 -5.09
CA LYS A 135 9.64 -10.71 -5.43
C LYS A 135 10.62 -11.22 -4.38
N ALA A 136 11.50 -10.37 -3.87
CA ALA A 136 12.45 -10.74 -2.83
C ALA A 136 11.74 -11.19 -1.55
N PHE A 137 10.68 -10.50 -1.14
CA PHE A 137 9.85 -10.90 -0.01
C PHE A 137 9.23 -12.29 -0.23
N VAL A 138 8.63 -12.53 -1.39
CA VAL A 138 8.02 -13.83 -1.72
C VAL A 138 9.09 -14.94 -1.72
N ASP A 139 10.23 -14.69 -2.36
CA ASP A 139 11.32 -15.67 -2.43
C ASP A 139 11.93 -15.95 -1.05
N GLU A 140 12.09 -14.95 -0.19
CA GLU A 140 12.74 -15.10 1.11
C GLU A 140 11.79 -15.66 2.18
N LYS A 141 10.57 -15.14 2.24
CA LYS A 141 9.63 -15.43 3.34
C LYS A 141 8.62 -16.52 3.01
N CYS A 142 8.27 -16.68 1.74
CA CYS A 142 7.23 -17.63 1.35
C CYS A 142 7.77 -18.99 0.87
N GLN A 143 9.02 -19.08 0.43
CA GLN A 143 9.62 -20.36 0.00
C GLN A 143 9.74 -21.41 1.11
N GLY A 144 9.83 -20.99 2.37
CA GLY A 144 9.87 -21.90 3.52
C GLY A 144 8.63 -22.79 3.66
N PHE A 145 7.53 -22.45 2.98
CA PHE A 145 6.29 -23.23 2.94
C PHE A 145 6.23 -24.22 1.77
N THR A 146 7.30 -24.32 0.99
CA THR A 146 7.42 -25.30 -0.10
C THR A 146 7.94 -26.60 0.46
N ALA A 147 7.15 -27.67 0.35
CA ALA A 147 7.53 -29.03 0.67
C ALA A 147 7.71 -29.86 -0.59
N GLN A 148 8.84 -30.55 -0.73
CA GLN A 148 9.05 -31.45 -1.86
C GLN A 148 8.18 -32.71 -1.71
N ALA A 149 7.58 -33.13 -2.80
CA ALA A 149 6.89 -34.41 -2.86
C ALA A 149 7.91 -35.55 -2.68
N GLN A 150 7.56 -36.52 -1.85
CA GLN A 150 8.29 -37.77 -1.74
C GLN A 150 7.37 -38.93 -2.07
N ASP A 151 7.85 -39.80 -2.95
CA ASP A 151 7.11 -41.03 -3.26
C ASP A 151 7.19 -42.01 -2.08
N ALA A 152 6.11 -42.77 -1.93
CA ALA A 152 6.15 -43.91 -0.99
C ALA A 152 7.25 -44.88 -1.40
N SER A 153 7.98 -45.36 -0.43
CA SER A 153 9.05 -46.34 -0.68
C SER A 153 8.90 -47.56 0.21
N ILE A 154 9.33 -48.69 -0.31
CA ILE A 154 9.40 -49.93 0.45
C ILE A 154 10.86 -50.40 0.45
N THR A 155 11.45 -50.47 1.63
CA THR A 155 12.81 -51.00 1.84
C THR A 155 12.75 -52.27 2.65
N ARG A 156 13.80 -53.11 2.56
CA ARG A 156 13.94 -54.30 3.40
C ARG A 156 15.10 -54.14 4.34
N GLU A 157 14.80 -54.01 5.61
CA GLU A 157 15.79 -53.87 6.65
C GLU A 157 15.66 -55.03 7.64
N ASN A 158 16.76 -55.69 7.96
CA ASN A 158 16.82 -56.83 8.91
C ASN A 158 15.79 -57.94 8.59
N GLY A 159 15.47 -58.14 7.29
CA GLY A 159 14.51 -59.18 6.87
C GLY A 159 13.05 -58.74 6.93
N GLN A 160 12.75 -57.57 7.43
CA GLN A 160 11.40 -56.98 7.47
C GLN A 160 11.22 -55.88 6.41
N PHE A 161 10.00 -55.70 5.93
CA PHE A 161 9.68 -54.59 5.04
C PHE A 161 9.36 -53.35 5.85
N VAL A 162 10.04 -52.24 5.52
CA VAL A 162 9.78 -50.90 6.06
C VAL A 162 9.11 -50.13 4.95
N ILE A 163 7.91 -49.64 5.22
CA ILE A 163 7.12 -48.80 4.32
C ILE A 163 7.27 -47.36 4.79
N THR A 164 7.71 -46.51 3.89
CA THR A 164 7.67 -45.06 4.10
C THR A 164 6.53 -44.48 3.25
N ASP A 165 5.62 -43.78 3.90
CA ASP A 165 4.48 -43.17 3.23
C ASP A 165 4.92 -42.04 2.31
N SER A 166 4.12 -41.78 1.26
CA SER A 166 4.34 -40.63 0.39
C SER A 166 4.04 -39.33 1.09
N VAL A 167 4.84 -38.30 0.82
CA VAL A 167 4.58 -36.91 1.23
C VAL A 167 4.09 -36.14 0.02
N VAL A 168 2.92 -35.51 0.15
CA VAL A 168 2.38 -34.63 -0.89
C VAL A 168 3.21 -33.34 -0.90
N GLY A 169 3.80 -33.02 -2.06
CA GLY A 169 4.49 -31.75 -2.24
C GLY A 169 3.52 -30.58 -2.24
N VAL A 170 3.93 -29.50 -1.62
CA VAL A 170 3.24 -28.22 -1.62
C VAL A 170 4.21 -27.18 -2.17
N ALA A 171 3.74 -26.33 -3.09
CA ALA A 171 4.52 -25.21 -3.59
C ALA A 171 3.70 -23.92 -3.48
N VAL A 172 4.37 -22.86 -3.09
CA VAL A 172 3.80 -21.50 -3.14
C VAL A 172 3.76 -21.07 -4.59
N ASP A 173 2.60 -20.63 -5.06
CA ASP A 173 2.48 -19.96 -6.36
C ASP A 173 2.99 -18.51 -6.20
N THR A 174 4.28 -18.33 -6.46
CA THR A 174 4.96 -17.04 -6.30
C THR A 174 4.37 -15.97 -7.19
N ALA A 175 3.99 -16.31 -8.43
CA ALA A 175 3.42 -15.36 -9.37
C ALA A 175 2.03 -14.88 -8.92
N ALA A 176 1.19 -15.79 -8.42
CA ALA A 176 -0.11 -15.42 -7.87
C ALA A 176 0.01 -14.59 -6.58
N THR A 177 1.02 -14.87 -5.75
CA THR A 177 1.29 -14.12 -4.53
C THR A 177 1.79 -12.70 -4.84
N GLU A 178 2.74 -12.58 -5.79
CA GLU A 178 3.22 -11.27 -6.27
C GLU A 178 2.07 -10.43 -6.85
N ALA A 179 1.19 -11.04 -7.68
CA ALA A 179 0.04 -10.34 -8.23
C ALA A 179 -0.91 -9.85 -7.13
N ALA A 180 -1.23 -10.69 -6.15
CA ALA A 180 -2.11 -10.33 -5.04
C ALA A 180 -1.53 -9.19 -4.17
N LEU A 181 -0.21 -9.16 -3.96
CA LEU A 181 0.45 -8.09 -3.21
C LEU A 181 0.49 -6.75 -3.96
N ASN A 182 0.48 -6.79 -5.30
CA ASN A 182 0.42 -5.58 -6.12
C ASN A 182 -1.00 -5.04 -6.30
N GLU A 183 -2.03 -5.85 -6.04
CA GLU A 183 -3.45 -5.44 -6.14
C GLU A 183 -4.01 -4.97 -4.78
N ALA A 184 -3.35 -5.24 -3.68
CA ALA A 184 -3.80 -4.92 -2.32
C ALA A 184 -3.49 -3.47 -1.91
#